data_239b659c2bf33a1365a5acd7bd7cef84
#
_entry.id   239b659c2bf33a1365a5acd7bd7cef84
#
_cell.length_a   1.000
_cell.length_b   1.000
_cell.length_c   1.000
_cell.angle_alpha   90.00
_cell.angle_beta   90.00
_cell.angle_gamma   90.00
#
_symmetry.space_group_name_H-M   'P 1'
#
loop_
_entity.id
_entity.type
_entity.pdbx_description
1 polymer ?
#
loop_
_entity_poly.entity_id
_entity_poly.type
_entity_poly.pdbx_seq_one_letter_code
_entity_poly.pdbx_strand_id
1 'polypeptide(L)'
;MSPLPLVESDDNAIPLTLITDVKLDDWRNAQADAVKAWLSATGFSGKAGEICLMPRDDGTVASVMVGLGDGEDKWAAGRLARSLPEGTYRLDQIVGVQDKDKNQTATWVALAWCLGAYRFDRYKTEPSSLAAVLVWPDEVDRGYVEGAAEAAILTRDLINTPAEDMGPDALAAAAEALATEHGAVVKLTIGDDLLSENYPAIHAVGRAADVAPRLIDMVWGEADAPKVTLVGKGVCFDSGGLDIKPSSGMRWMKKDMGGAAHVLG
;
A
#
# COMPACT_ATOMS: atom_id res chain seq x y z
N MET A 1 7.10 -10.52 5.22
CA MET A 1 6.39 -9.74 4.16
C MET A 1 7.09 -9.94 2.83
N SER A 2 6.40 -9.77 1.68
CA SER A 2 7.07 -9.74 0.38
C SER A 2 7.96 -8.50 0.29
N PRO A 3 9.15 -8.58 -0.34
CA PRO A 3 10.01 -7.42 -0.47
C PRO A 3 9.30 -6.30 -1.24
N LEU A 4 9.57 -5.06 -0.85
CA LEU A 4 9.06 -3.89 -1.57
C LEU A 4 9.68 -3.84 -2.98
N PRO A 5 8.97 -3.32 -3.99
CA PRO A 5 9.44 -3.25 -5.38
C PRO A 5 10.44 -2.09 -5.58
N LEU A 6 11.40 -1.98 -4.69
CA LEU A 6 12.42 -0.94 -4.65
C LEU A 6 13.81 -1.59 -4.59
N VAL A 7 14.76 -1.05 -5.35
CA VAL A 7 16.14 -1.55 -5.43
C VAL A 7 17.13 -0.41 -5.24
N GLU A 8 18.37 -0.72 -4.80
CA GLU A 8 19.37 0.32 -4.49
C GLU A 8 19.91 1.01 -5.74
N SER A 9 20.23 0.24 -6.78
CA SER A 9 20.75 0.78 -8.03
C SER A 9 20.57 -0.19 -9.17
N ASP A 10 20.50 0.35 -10.38
CA ASP A 10 20.61 -0.40 -11.64
C ASP A 10 21.10 0.56 -12.73
N ASP A 11 22.29 0.33 -13.28
CA ASP A 11 22.89 1.16 -14.32
C ASP A 11 22.07 1.17 -15.62
N ASN A 12 21.27 0.12 -15.85
CA ASN A 12 20.41 -0.02 -17.02
C ASN A 12 18.96 0.45 -16.74
N ALA A 13 18.68 1.05 -15.59
CA ALA A 13 17.35 1.48 -15.24
C ALA A 13 16.78 2.48 -16.26
N ILE A 14 15.54 2.25 -16.66
CA ILE A 14 14.81 3.08 -17.63
C ILE A 14 14.42 4.39 -16.94
N PRO A 15 14.79 5.57 -17.48
CA PRO A 15 14.48 6.84 -16.85
C PRO A 15 12.98 7.17 -16.93
N LEU A 16 12.43 7.67 -15.81
CA LEU A 16 11.09 8.22 -15.69
C LEU A 16 11.17 9.74 -15.62
N THR A 17 10.41 10.43 -16.47
CA THR A 17 10.16 11.86 -16.36
C THR A 17 8.71 12.09 -15.94
N LEU A 18 8.52 12.68 -14.77
CA LEU A 18 7.21 13.10 -14.29
C LEU A 18 6.99 14.56 -14.68
N ILE A 19 5.80 14.88 -15.19
CA ILE A 19 5.53 16.23 -15.71
C ILE A 19 4.10 16.68 -15.42
N THR A 20 3.96 17.93 -14.93
CA THR A 20 2.65 18.56 -14.84
C THR A 20 2.14 18.98 -16.20
N ASP A 21 0.82 18.96 -16.40
CA ASP A 21 0.17 19.33 -17.66
C ASP A 21 0.47 20.78 -18.07
N VAL A 22 0.53 21.69 -17.10
CA VAL A 22 0.85 23.13 -17.31
C VAL A 22 2.27 23.35 -17.81
N LYS A 23 3.19 22.42 -17.61
CA LYS A 23 4.59 22.52 -18.05
C LYS A 23 4.92 21.63 -19.25
N LEU A 24 3.99 20.82 -19.70
CA LEU A 24 4.20 19.89 -20.81
C LEU A 24 4.60 20.62 -22.10
N ASP A 25 3.92 21.68 -22.46
CA ASP A 25 4.20 22.40 -23.72
C ASP A 25 5.57 23.07 -23.69
N ASP A 26 5.95 23.74 -22.59
CA ASP A 26 7.27 24.33 -22.42
C ASP A 26 8.36 23.27 -22.54
N TRP A 27 8.22 22.15 -21.84
CA TRP A 27 9.16 21.05 -21.84
C TRP A 27 9.25 20.40 -23.23
N ARG A 28 8.10 20.10 -23.85
CA ARG A 28 8.01 19.51 -25.19
C ARG A 28 8.72 20.36 -26.23
N ASN A 29 8.54 21.68 -26.23
CA ASN A 29 9.14 22.59 -27.19
C ASN A 29 10.68 22.60 -27.12
N ALA A 30 11.27 22.26 -25.97
CA ALA A 30 12.72 22.14 -25.80
C ALA A 30 13.30 20.80 -26.25
N GLN A 31 12.44 19.81 -26.62
CA GLN A 31 12.89 18.49 -27.02
C GLN A 31 13.23 18.39 -28.51
N ALA A 32 13.91 17.30 -28.91
CA ALA A 32 14.15 16.95 -30.29
C ALA A 32 12.83 16.71 -31.06
N ASP A 33 12.84 16.93 -32.39
CA ASP A 33 11.62 16.83 -33.19
C ASP A 33 11.00 15.43 -33.18
N ALA A 34 11.78 14.38 -33.05
CA ALA A 34 11.29 13.00 -32.92
C ALA A 34 10.44 12.83 -31.62
N VAL A 35 10.89 13.41 -30.51
CA VAL A 35 10.16 13.37 -29.24
C VAL A 35 8.84 14.15 -29.33
N LYS A 36 8.89 15.35 -29.94
CA LYS A 36 7.68 16.16 -30.20
C LYS A 36 6.66 15.42 -31.04
N ALA A 37 7.11 14.80 -32.12
CA ALA A 37 6.27 14.04 -33.03
C ALA A 37 5.62 12.83 -32.31
N TRP A 38 6.39 12.10 -31.51
CA TRP A 38 5.91 10.95 -30.76
C TRP A 38 4.86 11.34 -29.72
N LEU A 39 5.13 12.34 -28.89
CA LEU A 39 4.17 12.83 -27.90
C LEU A 39 2.87 13.31 -28.55
N SER A 40 2.97 13.96 -29.73
CA SER A 40 1.80 14.37 -30.49
C SER A 40 1.02 13.18 -31.06
N ALA A 41 1.72 12.19 -31.62
CA ALA A 41 1.13 10.99 -32.19
C ALA A 41 0.42 10.10 -31.14
N THR A 42 0.99 10.02 -29.93
CA THR A 42 0.40 9.27 -28.80
C THR A 42 -0.70 10.04 -28.08
N GLY A 43 -0.84 11.34 -28.35
CA GLY A 43 -1.83 12.20 -27.69
C GLY A 43 -1.52 12.46 -26.22
N PHE A 44 -0.25 12.28 -25.77
CA PHE A 44 0.13 12.51 -24.39
C PHE A 44 -0.13 13.96 -23.98
N SER A 45 -0.92 14.14 -22.94
CA SER A 45 -1.44 15.43 -22.47
C SER A 45 -0.96 15.80 -21.07
N GLY A 46 -0.21 14.93 -20.39
CA GLY A 46 0.29 15.16 -19.04
C GLY A 46 -0.75 14.99 -17.93
N LYS A 47 -1.95 14.46 -18.22
CA LYS A 47 -2.97 14.19 -17.21
C LYS A 47 -2.46 13.24 -16.15
N ALA A 48 -2.96 13.37 -14.92
CA ALA A 48 -2.55 12.54 -13.79
C ALA A 48 -2.68 11.04 -14.12
N GLY A 49 -1.56 10.30 -13.94
CA GLY A 49 -1.47 8.87 -14.21
C GLY A 49 -1.39 8.49 -15.70
N GLU A 50 -1.34 9.45 -16.62
CA GLU A 50 -1.11 9.17 -18.03
C GLU A 50 0.34 8.71 -18.25
N ILE A 51 0.54 7.69 -19.11
CA ILE A 51 1.85 7.08 -19.38
C ILE A 51 2.13 7.14 -20.88
N CYS A 52 3.31 7.60 -21.25
CA CYS A 52 3.81 7.51 -22.62
C CYS A 52 5.19 6.84 -22.62
N LEU A 53 5.27 5.67 -23.26
CA LEU A 53 6.53 4.95 -23.48
C LEU A 53 7.25 5.58 -24.67
N MET A 54 8.49 6.02 -24.46
CA MET A 54 9.35 6.57 -25.50
C MET A 54 10.21 5.44 -26.07
N PRO A 55 10.09 5.09 -27.36
CA PRO A 55 10.84 3.99 -27.95
C PRO A 55 12.28 4.39 -28.33
N ARG A 56 13.17 3.39 -28.35
CA ARG A 56 14.43 3.45 -29.11
C ARG A 56 14.18 3.00 -30.55
N ASP A 57 15.19 3.16 -31.38
CA ASP A 57 15.14 2.72 -32.82
C ASP A 57 14.94 1.20 -32.95
N ASP A 58 15.38 0.42 -31.97
CA ASP A 58 15.19 -1.03 -31.90
C ASP A 58 13.82 -1.48 -31.37
N GLY A 59 12.95 -0.51 -31.00
CA GLY A 59 11.64 -0.77 -30.47
C GLY A 59 11.60 -1.02 -28.95
N THR A 60 12.74 -1.05 -28.26
CA THR A 60 12.78 -1.11 -26.80
C THR A 60 12.43 0.22 -26.17
N VAL A 61 12.08 0.22 -24.86
CA VAL A 61 11.72 1.45 -24.13
C VAL A 61 12.99 2.25 -23.81
N ALA A 62 13.07 3.49 -24.29
CA ALA A 62 14.16 4.41 -24.01
C ALA A 62 13.94 5.15 -22.69
N SER A 63 12.72 5.62 -22.46
CA SER A 63 12.31 6.37 -21.28
C SER A 63 10.77 6.33 -21.15
N VAL A 64 10.27 6.79 -20.01
CA VAL A 64 8.82 6.88 -19.78
C VAL A 64 8.47 8.28 -19.34
N MET A 65 7.44 8.85 -19.97
CA MET A 65 6.80 10.08 -19.52
C MET A 65 5.57 9.73 -18.68
N VAL A 66 5.42 10.41 -17.56
CA VAL A 66 4.30 10.21 -16.64
C VAL A 66 3.65 11.56 -16.34
N GLY A 67 2.36 11.66 -16.59
CA GLY A 67 1.59 12.86 -16.28
C GLY A 67 1.27 12.96 -14.79
N LEU A 68 1.47 14.15 -14.25
CA LEU A 68 1.06 14.51 -12.88
C LEU A 68 -0.23 15.33 -12.83
N GLY A 69 -0.83 15.67 -14.00
CA GLY A 69 -1.94 16.62 -14.06
C GLY A 69 -1.50 17.99 -13.55
N ASP A 70 -2.28 18.59 -12.68
CA ASP A 70 -1.96 19.84 -11.97
C ASP A 70 -0.88 19.69 -10.88
N GLY A 71 -0.46 18.47 -10.59
CA GLY A 71 0.53 18.16 -9.55
C GLY A 71 -0.04 17.90 -8.16
N GLU A 72 -1.36 18.00 -7.97
CA GLU A 72 -2.01 17.79 -6.67
C GLU A 72 -2.26 16.32 -6.34
N ASP A 73 -2.36 15.46 -7.37
CA ASP A 73 -2.59 14.02 -7.17
C ASP A 73 -1.29 13.29 -6.78
N LYS A 74 -1.12 13.07 -5.48
CA LYS A 74 0.01 12.33 -4.91
C LYS A 74 0.08 10.86 -5.36
N TRP A 75 -1.02 10.32 -5.88
CA TRP A 75 -1.14 8.92 -6.29
C TRP A 75 -1.02 8.70 -7.79
N ALA A 76 -0.74 9.75 -8.57
CA ALA A 76 -0.61 9.67 -10.02
C ALA A 76 0.35 8.57 -10.49
N ALA A 77 1.41 8.30 -9.73
CA ALA A 77 2.39 7.23 -9.98
C ALA A 77 1.94 5.82 -9.55
N GLY A 78 0.83 5.68 -8.84
CA GLY A 78 0.44 4.41 -8.20
C GLY A 78 0.16 3.26 -9.15
N ARG A 79 -0.21 3.53 -10.41
CA ARG A 79 -0.43 2.47 -11.40
C ARG A 79 0.85 1.98 -12.10
N LEU A 80 1.97 2.69 -11.99
CA LEU A 80 3.19 2.44 -12.77
C LEU A 80 3.73 1.03 -12.56
N ALA A 81 3.87 0.58 -11.33
CA ALA A 81 4.38 -0.75 -10.98
C ALA A 81 3.66 -1.91 -11.68
N ARG A 82 2.42 -1.69 -12.15
CA ARG A 82 1.58 -2.70 -12.82
C ARG A 82 1.39 -2.46 -14.32
N SER A 83 1.56 -1.21 -14.75
CA SER A 83 1.25 -0.80 -16.12
C SER A 83 2.50 -0.72 -17.00
N LEU A 84 3.68 -0.62 -16.39
CA LEU A 84 4.94 -0.59 -17.12
C LEU A 84 5.38 -2.00 -17.51
N PRO A 85 6.09 -2.15 -18.62
CA PRO A 85 6.77 -3.39 -18.97
C PRO A 85 7.72 -3.86 -17.87
N GLU A 86 8.09 -5.15 -17.91
CA GLU A 86 9.11 -5.69 -17.01
C GLU A 86 10.43 -4.92 -17.16
N GLY A 87 11.01 -4.54 -16.01
CA GLY A 87 12.28 -3.82 -15.99
C GLY A 87 12.47 -3.00 -14.71
N THR A 88 13.66 -2.42 -14.61
CA THR A 88 14.03 -1.49 -13.55
C THR A 88 13.85 -0.06 -14.07
N TYR A 89 13.27 0.79 -13.24
CA TYR A 89 12.99 2.19 -13.55
C TYR A 89 13.66 3.10 -12.54
N ARG A 90 14.08 4.30 -12.97
CA ARG A 90 14.62 5.32 -12.06
C ARG A 90 13.93 6.66 -12.30
N LEU A 91 13.67 7.39 -11.24
CA LEU A 91 13.18 8.76 -11.32
C LEU A 91 14.33 9.66 -11.80
N ASP A 92 14.16 10.24 -12.97
CA ASP A 92 15.18 11.08 -13.61
C ASP A 92 14.85 12.58 -13.48
N GLN A 93 13.59 12.94 -13.76
CA GLN A 93 13.14 14.32 -13.72
C GLN A 93 11.75 14.46 -13.12
N ILE A 94 11.55 15.56 -12.39
CA ILE A 94 10.23 16.04 -11.96
C ILE A 94 10.08 17.47 -12.48
N VAL A 95 9.18 17.67 -13.45
CA VAL A 95 8.99 18.91 -14.17
C VAL A 95 7.66 19.56 -13.75
N GLY A 96 7.69 20.85 -13.44
CA GLY A 96 6.50 21.61 -13.06
C GLY A 96 6.18 21.62 -11.57
N VAL A 97 6.95 20.89 -10.77
CA VAL A 97 6.90 20.94 -9.30
C VAL A 97 7.99 21.89 -8.80
N GLN A 98 7.71 22.68 -7.76
CA GLN A 98 8.69 23.58 -7.16
C GLN A 98 9.86 22.77 -6.54
N ASP A 99 11.09 23.30 -6.62
CA ASP A 99 12.28 22.56 -6.15
C ASP A 99 12.18 22.11 -4.68
N LYS A 100 11.60 22.94 -3.81
CA LYS A 100 11.37 22.61 -2.39
C LYS A 100 10.43 21.41 -2.17
N ASP A 101 9.57 21.10 -3.14
CA ASP A 101 8.55 20.06 -3.05
C ASP A 101 8.97 18.79 -3.80
N LYS A 102 10.08 18.80 -4.54
CA LYS A 102 10.52 17.66 -5.36
C LYS A 102 10.83 16.41 -4.53
N ASN A 103 11.52 16.55 -3.40
CA ASN A 103 11.86 15.43 -2.52
C ASN A 103 10.59 14.80 -1.93
N GLN A 104 9.62 15.65 -1.56
CA GLN A 104 8.33 15.15 -1.10
C GLN A 104 7.56 14.45 -2.23
N THR A 105 7.59 14.98 -3.45
CA THR A 105 6.98 14.33 -4.62
C THR A 105 7.67 12.99 -4.90
N ALA A 106 8.99 12.91 -4.85
CA ALA A 106 9.73 11.65 -5.02
C ALA A 106 9.36 10.62 -3.94
N THR A 107 9.21 11.05 -2.68
CA THR A 107 8.73 10.21 -1.57
C THR A 107 7.33 9.66 -1.85
N TRP A 108 6.40 10.50 -2.33
CA TRP A 108 5.05 10.04 -2.72
C TRP A 108 5.09 9.09 -3.91
N VAL A 109 5.96 9.30 -4.89
CA VAL A 109 6.14 8.39 -6.03
C VAL A 109 6.59 7.02 -5.57
N ALA A 110 7.60 6.94 -4.70
CA ALA A 110 8.10 5.69 -4.15
C ALA A 110 7.01 4.95 -3.35
N LEU A 111 6.29 5.65 -2.47
CA LEU A 111 5.18 5.08 -1.71
C LEU A 111 4.04 4.61 -2.64
N ALA A 112 3.63 5.44 -3.60
CA ALA A 112 2.58 5.10 -4.55
C ALA A 112 2.95 3.88 -5.39
N TRP A 113 4.24 3.74 -5.77
CA TRP A 113 4.76 2.56 -6.45
C TRP A 113 4.59 1.30 -5.61
N CYS A 114 5.03 1.32 -4.35
CA CYS A 114 4.88 0.20 -3.41
C CYS A 114 3.41 -0.20 -3.23
N LEU A 115 2.53 0.79 -2.97
CA LEU A 115 1.11 0.56 -2.77
C LEU A 115 0.40 0.04 -4.04
N GLY A 116 0.86 0.49 -5.21
CA GLY A 116 0.36 0.06 -6.50
C GLY A 116 0.83 -1.34 -6.91
N ALA A 117 2.01 -1.74 -6.48
CA ALA A 117 2.56 -3.07 -6.73
C ALA A 117 1.88 -4.18 -5.92
N TYR A 118 1.23 -3.83 -4.81
CA TYR A 118 0.62 -4.79 -3.89
C TYR A 118 -0.27 -5.81 -4.61
N ARG A 119 -0.08 -7.08 -4.30
CA ARG A 119 -0.91 -8.22 -4.73
C ARG A 119 -1.17 -9.14 -3.56
N PHE A 120 -2.39 -9.64 -3.47
CA PHE A 120 -2.75 -10.66 -2.51
C PHE A 120 -2.68 -12.03 -3.19
N ASP A 121 -1.53 -12.67 -3.08
CA ASP A 121 -1.24 -13.93 -3.79
C ASP A 121 -1.20 -15.16 -2.88
N ARG A 122 -1.61 -15.03 -1.60
CA ARG A 122 -1.56 -16.09 -0.57
C ARG A 122 -2.13 -17.43 -1.03
N TYR A 123 -3.16 -17.41 -1.87
CA TYR A 123 -3.86 -18.63 -2.32
C TYR A 123 -3.56 -18.98 -3.78
N LYS A 124 -2.63 -18.30 -4.41
CA LYS A 124 -2.24 -18.64 -5.79
C LYS A 124 -1.15 -19.68 -5.80
N THR A 125 -1.25 -20.64 -6.72
CA THR A 125 -0.22 -21.65 -6.95
C THR A 125 1.07 -21.01 -7.47
N GLU A 126 0.94 -20.01 -8.33
CA GLU A 126 2.05 -19.24 -8.86
C GLU A 126 1.86 -17.76 -8.50
N PRO A 127 2.65 -17.24 -7.55
CA PRO A 127 2.63 -15.81 -7.23
C PRO A 127 2.97 -14.98 -8.47
N SER A 128 2.29 -13.84 -8.62
CA SER A 128 2.57 -12.91 -9.71
C SER A 128 3.96 -12.30 -9.51
N SER A 129 4.83 -12.38 -10.50
CA SER A 129 6.11 -11.65 -10.51
C SER A 129 5.84 -10.14 -10.49
N LEU A 130 6.68 -9.39 -9.78
CA LEU A 130 6.75 -7.93 -9.94
C LEU A 130 7.42 -7.64 -11.28
N ALA A 131 6.65 -7.11 -12.22
CA ALA A 131 7.17 -6.85 -13.57
C ALA A 131 8.06 -5.60 -13.59
N ALA A 132 7.72 -4.57 -12.80
CA ALA A 132 8.45 -3.31 -12.76
C ALA A 132 8.90 -2.99 -11.34
N VAL A 133 10.18 -2.66 -11.16
CA VAL A 133 10.79 -2.21 -9.91
C VAL A 133 11.33 -0.81 -10.06
N LEU A 134 11.37 -0.04 -8.97
CA LEU A 134 11.88 1.33 -8.96
C LEU A 134 13.20 1.37 -8.20
N VAL A 135 14.20 2.04 -8.77
CA VAL A 135 15.40 2.44 -8.02
C VAL A 135 14.98 3.48 -6.99
N TRP A 136 15.47 3.36 -5.77
CA TRP A 136 15.24 4.35 -4.74
C TRP A 136 15.55 5.75 -5.27
N PRO A 137 14.57 6.66 -5.34
CA PRO A 137 14.88 8.02 -5.73
C PRO A 137 15.81 8.69 -4.69
N ASP A 138 16.62 9.63 -5.13
CA ASP A 138 17.48 10.38 -4.25
C ASP A 138 16.67 11.24 -3.26
N GLU A 139 17.22 11.46 -2.08
CA GLU A 139 16.69 12.38 -1.05
C GLU A 139 15.23 12.10 -0.61
N VAL A 140 14.77 10.84 -0.71
CA VAL A 140 13.46 10.43 -0.18
C VAL A 140 13.54 10.08 1.30
N ASP A 141 12.44 10.26 2.01
CA ASP A 141 12.27 9.72 3.36
C ASP A 141 11.97 8.20 3.27
N ARG A 142 13.06 7.41 3.21
CA ARG A 142 12.98 5.94 3.08
C ARG A 142 12.24 5.30 4.24
N GLY A 143 12.52 5.73 5.48
CA GLY A 143 11.87 5.20 6.66
C GLY A 143 10.36 5.40 6.62
N TYR A 144 9.92 6.57 6.16
CA TYR A 144 8.49 6.82 5.96
C TYR A 144 7.89 5.95 4.86
N VAL A 145 8.57 5.80 3.71
CA VAL A 145 8.06 4.97 2.59
C VAL A 145 7.95 3.51 3.01
N GLU A 146 8.99 2.96 3.64
CA GLU A 146 9.01 1.57 4.12
C GLU A 146 7.90 1.34 5.14
N GLY A 147 7.86 2.12 6.22
CA GLY A 147 6.86 1.96 7.27
C GLY A 147 5.43 2.13 6.75
N ALA A 148 5.15 3.16 5.95
CA ALA A 148 3.81 3.39 5.41
C ALA A 148 3.38 2.31 4.40
N ALA A 149 4.32 1.80 3.59
CA ALA A 149 4.03 0.72 2.65
C ALA A 149 3.76 -0.60 3.39
N GLU A 150 4.58 -0.97 4.35
CA GLU A 150 4.44 -2.19 5.16
C GLU A 150 3.16 -2.17 5.98
N ALA A 151 2.84 -1.05 6.63
CA ALA A 151 1.59 -0.83 7.35
C ALA A 151 0.35 -1.05 6.46
N ALA A 152 0.38 -0.46 5.25
CA ALA A 152 -0.72 -0.61 4.30
C ALA A 152 -0.82 -2.04 3.74
N ILE A 153 0.31 -2.73 3.50
CA ILE A 153 0.36 -4.13 3.07
C ILE A 153 -0.20 -5.03 4.17
N LEU A 154 0.24 -4.87 5.42
CA LEU A 154 -0.28 -5.62 6.57
C LEU A 154 -1.80 -5.46 6.68
N THR A 155 -2.29 -4.22 6.67
CA THR A 155 -3.74 -3.94 6.72
C THR A 155 -4.50 -4.66 5.61
N ARG A 156 -3.99 -4.59 4.37
CA ARG A 156 -4.62 -5.23 3.20
C ARG A 156 -4.58 -6.75 3.29
N ASP A 157 -3.47 -7.33 3.74
CA ASP A 157 -3.32 -8.78 3.89
C ASP A 157 -4.27 -9.34 4.95
N LEU A 158 -4.38 -8.67 6.10
CA LEU A 158 -5.32 -9.04 7.16
C LEU A 158 -6.78 -9.02 6.64
N ILE A 159 -7.18 -7.94 5.94
CA ILE A 159 -8.55 -7.78 5.42
C ILE A 159 -8.82 -8.73 4.24
N ASN A 160 -7.83 -9.01 3.38
CA ASN A 160 -8.00 -9.88 2.22
C ASN A 160 -8.01 -11.35 2.57
N THR A 161 -7.39 -11.73 3.68
CA THR A 161 -7.43 -13.12 4.16
C THR A 161 -8.86 -13.49 4.55
N PRO A 162 -9.44 -14.57 3.98
CA PRO A 162 -10.77 -15.05 4.34
C PRO A 162 -10.88 -15.38 5.83
N ALA A 163 -12.09 -15.28 6.40
CA ALA A 163 -12.35 -15.52 7.81
C ALA A 163 -12.00 -16.93 8.30
N GLU A 164 -11.95 -17.91 7.41
CA GLU A 164 -11.46 -19.27 7.68
C GLU A 164 -10.02 -19.26 8.19
N ASP A 165 -9.16 -18.41 7.58
CA ASP A 165 -7.75 -18.28 7.92
C ASP A 165 -7.43 -17.01 8.72
N MET A 166 -8.42 -16.16 8.98
CA MET A 166 -8.32 -14.93 9.75
C MET A 166 -9.40 -14.88 10.83
N GLY A 167 -9.42 -15.94 11.66
CA GLY A 167 -10.22 -16.00 12.87
C GLY A 167 -9.64 -15.13 14.02
N PRO A 168 -10.30 -15.13 15.19
CA PRO A 168 -9.83 -14.36 16.34
C PRO A 168 -8.41 -14.72 16.80
N ASP A 169 -8.03 -15.98 16.69
CA ASP A 169 -6.70 -16.48 17.03
C ASP A 169 -5.64 -16.04 16.01
N ALA A 170 -5.95 -16.11 14.72
CA ALA A 170 -5.05 -15.67 13.66
C ALA A 170 -4.81 -14.14 13.71
N LEU A 171 -5.85 -13.35 14.02
CA LEU A 171 -5.69 -11.90 14.20
C LEU A 171 -4.83 -11.60 15.44
N ALA A 172 -4.99 -12.35 16.54
CA ALA A 172 -4.14 -12.22 17.71
C ALA A 172 -2.68 -12.59 17.40
N ALA A 173 -2.45 -13.69 16.67
CA ALA A 173 -1.12 -14.10 16.26
C ALA A 173 -0.43 -13.05 15.37
N ALA A 174 -1.19 -12.36 14.49
CA ALA A 174 -0.65 -11.25 13.69
C ALA A 174 -0.22 -10.06 14.58
N ALA A 175 -1.00 -9.73 15.62
CA ALA A 175 -0.63 -8.71 16.58
C ALA A 175 0.61 -9.09 17.41
N GLU A 176 0.71 -10.36 17.84
CA GLU A 176 1.89 -10.87 18.57
C GLU A 176 3.16 -10.85 17.69
N ALA A 177 3.03 -11.19 16.41
CA ALA A 177 4.15 -11.12 15.46
C ALA A 177 4.63 -9.68 15.28
N LEU A 178 3.72 -8.73 15.08
CA LEU A 178 4.01 -7.30 14.98
C LEU A 178 4.67 -6.78 16.27
N ALA A 179 4.13 -7.16 17.42
CA ALA A 179 4.69 -6.78 18.72
C ALA A 179 6.12 -7.28 18.89
N THR A 180 6.39 -8.51 18.48
CA THR A 180 7.74 -9.10 18.52
C THR A 180 8.72 -8.32 17.65
N GLU A 181 8.29 -7.93 16.44
CA GLU A 181 9.10 -7.19 15.48
C GLU A 181 9.47 -5.80 15.99
N HIS A 182 8.52 -5.12 16.67
CA HIS A 182 8.69 -3.74 17.13
C HIS A 182 8.96 -3.59 18.64
N GLY A 183 9.14 -4.68 19.38
CA GLY A 183 9.42 -4.63 20.81
C GLY A 183 8.24 -4.18 21.67
N ALA A 184 7.00 -4.41 21.18
CA ALA A 184 5.79 -4.16 21.95
C ALA A 184 5.43 -5.34 22.85
N VAL A 185 4.53 -5.12 23.82
CA VAL A 185 4.00 -6.15 24.72
C VAL A 185 2.53 -6.38 24.41
N VAL A 186 2.14 -7.65 24.21
CA VAL A 186 0.74 -8.04 23.99
C VAL A 186 0.21 -8.78 25.21
N LYS A 187 -0.98 -8.38 25.67
CA LYS A 187 -1.83 -9.11 26.60
C LYS A 187 -3.08 -9.59 25.87
N LEU A 188 -3.38 -10.89 25.97
CA LEU A 188 -4.62 -11.47 25.46
C LEU A 188 -5.56 -11.80 26.63
N THR A 189 -6.82 -11.38 26.52
CA THR A 189 -7.91 -11.81 27.40
C THR A 189 -8.87 -12.66 26.60
N ILE A 190 -9.03 -13.95 26.91
CA ILE A 190 -9.65 -14.94 26.03
C ILE A 190 -10.83 -15.63 26.68
N GLY A 191 -11.92 -15.85 25.91
CA GLY A 191 -13.06 -16.64 26.34
C GLY A 191 -13.72 -16.09 27.61
N ASP A 192 -13.89 -16.92 28.63
CA ASP A 192 -14.56 -16.57 29.88
C ASP A 192 -13.78 -15.57 30.74
N ASP A 193 -12.47 -15.40 30.52
CA ASP A 193 -11.67 -14.37 31.19
C ASP A 193 -12.17 -12.96 30.80
N LEU A 194 -12.79 -12.82 29.64
CA LEU A 194 -13.45 -11.57 29.25
C LEU A 194 -14.56 -11.15 30.19
N LEU A 195 -15.28 -12.11 30.81
CA LEU A 195 -16.33 -11.81 31.79
C LEU A 195 -15.72 -11.35 33.10
N SER A 196 -14.67 -12.02 33.60
CA SER A 196 -13.99 -11.68 34.84
C SER A 196 -13.27 -10.33 34.75
N GLU A 197 -12.76 -9.96 33.57
CA GLU A 197 -12.14 -8.65 33.31
C GLU A 197 -13.14 -7.55 32.85
N ASN A 198 -14.44 -7.81 32.93
CA ASN A 198 -15.51 -6.86 32.62
C ASN A 198 -15.58 -6.44 31.13
N TYR A 199 -15.37 -7.40 30.22
CA TYR A 199 -15.59 -7.26 28.77
C TYR A 199 -16.77 -8.13 28.26
N PRO A 200 -17.97 -8.06 28.87
CA PRO A 200 -19.07 -8.98 28.56
C PRO A 200 -19.60 -8.84 27.12
N ALA A 201 -19.48 -7.64 26.53
CA ALA A 201 -19.92 -7.43 25.14
C ALA A 201 -19.04 -8.18 24.12
N ILE A 202 -17.72 -8.22 24.33
CA ILE A 202 -16.80 -9.00 23.47
C ILE A 202 -17.11 -10.49 23.58
N HIS A 203 -17.28 -10.98 24.83
CA HIS A 203 -17.67 -12.35 25.08
C HIS A 203 -19.00 -12.70 24.40
N ALA A 204 -20.04 -11.87 24.55
CA ALA A 204 -21.36 -12.13 24.00
C ALA A 204 -21.38 -12.27 22.47
N VAL A 205 -20.55 -11.49 21.77
CA VAL A 205 -20.46 -11.55 20.31
C VAL A 205 -19.81 -12.83 19.82
N GLY A 206 -18.79 -13.35 20.52
CA GLY A 206 -17.98 -14.48 20.06
C GLY A 206 -18.25 -15.81 20.75
N ARG A 207 -19.02 -15.87 21.84
CA ARG A 207 -19.19 -17.07 22.67
C ARG A 207 -19.78 -18.29 21.98
N ALA A 208 -20.42 -18.11 20.83
CA ALA A 208 -21.04 -19.21 20.06
C ALA A 208 -20.16 -19.70 18.90
N ALA A 209 -18.98 -19.11 18.71
CA ALA A 209 -18.03 -19.54 17.70
C ALA A 209 -17.12 -20.67 18.24
N ASP A 210 -16.58 -21.50 17.33
CA ASP A 210 -15.65 -22.57 17.70
C ASP A 210 -14.33 -22.00 18.27
N VAL A 211 -13.89 -20.84 17.75
CA VAL A 211 -12.71 -20.14 18.25
C VAL A 211 -13.15 -19.07 19.26
N ALA A 212 -12.62 -19.14 20.47
CA ALA A 212 -12.99 -18.24 21.56
C ALA A 212 -12.71 -16.77 21.23
N PRO A 213 -13.65 -15.85 21.61
CA PRO A 213 -13.46 -14.42 21.47
C PRO A 213 -12.30 -13.93 22.34
N ARG A 214 -11.68 -12.82 21.94
CA ARG A 214 -10.56 -12.24 22.68
C ARG A 214 -10.44 -10.74 22.53
N LEU A 215 -9.89 -10.12 23.57
CA LEU A 215 -9.35 -8.77 23.54
C LEU A 215 -7.84 -8.87 23.31
N ILE A 216 -7.32 -8.10 22.38
CA ILE A 216 -5.90 -7.92 22.11
C ILE A 216 -5.53 -6.54 22.65
N ASP A 217 -4.72 -6.48 23.70
CA ASP A 217 -4.20 -5.24 24.27
C ASP A 217 -2.68 -5.19 24.01
N MET A 218 -2.25 -4.24 23.18
CA MET A 218 -0.85 -4.07 22.80
C MET A 218 -0.34 -2.73 23.29
N VAL A 219 0.79 -2.75 23.99
CA VAL A 219 1.45 -1.57 24.53
C VAL A 219 2.84 -1.43 23.93
N TRP A 220 3.16 -0.25 23.43
CA TRP A 220 4.44 0.10 22.86
C TRP A 220 4.90 1.49 23.32
N GLY A 221 6.20 1.67 23.45
CA GLY A 221 6.82 2.94 23.85
C GLY A 221 7.12 3.03 25.35
N GLU A 222 7.59 4.20 25.78
CA GLU A 222 8.02 4.45 27.15
C GLU A 222 6.84 4.53 28.12
N ALA A 223 6.99 3.93 29.31
CA ALA A 223 5.90 3.80 30.28
C ALA A 223 5.39 5.13 30.84
N ASP A 224 6.22 6.17 30.88
CA ASP A 224 5.94 7.51 31.39
C ASP A 224 5.61 8.53 30.30
N ALA A 225 5.66 8.13 29.04
CA ALA A 225 5.26 8.98 27.92
C ALA A 225 3.73 9.26 27.91
N PRO A 226 3.28 10.37 27.30
CA PRO A 226 1.86 10.62 27.10
C PRO A 226 1.22 9.46 26.32
N LYS A 227 0.09 8.94 26.85
CA LYS A 227 -0.58 7.79 26.26
C LYS A 227 -1.57 8.19 25.19
N VAL A 228 -1.50 7.50 24.03
CA VAL A 228 -2.50 7.51 22.98
C VAL A 228 -3.06 6.10 22.87
N THR A 229 -4.39 5.96 22.94
CA THR A 229 -5.05 4.66 22.79
C THR A 229 -5.77 4.62 21.44
N LEU A 230 -5.39 3.67 20.60
CA LEU A 230 -6.09 3.36 19.35
C LEU A 230 -7.01 2.17 19.60
N VAL A 231 -8.26 2.25 19.12
CA VAL A 231 -9.24 1.18 19.29
C VAL A 231 -9.76 0.74 17.93
N GLY A 232 -9.63 -0.55 17.63
CA GLY A 232 -10.06 -1.16 16.38
C GLY A 232 -11.09 -2.26 16.59
N LYS A 233 -12.18 -2.23 15.81
CA LYS A 233 -13.14 -3.33 15.75
C LYS A 233 -12.48 -4.56 15.10
N GLY A 234 -12.42 -5.69 15.84
CA GLY A 234 -11.78 -6.94 15.44
C GLY A 234 -12.75 -8.09 15.16
N VAL A 235 -14.00 -7.83 14.82
CA VAL A 235 -14.96 -8.89 14.50
C VAL A 235 -14.57 -9.56 13.19
N CYS A 236 -14.07 -10.81 13.26
CA CYS A 236 -13.49 -11.52 12.11
C CYS A 236 -14.53 -11.86 11.03
N PHE A 237 -15.77 -12.15 11.45
CA PHE A 237 -16.91 -12.34 10.55
C PHE A 237 -18.23 -12.15 11.29
N ASP A 238 -19.07 -11.23 10.83
CA ASP A 238 -20.40 -11.01 11.39
C ASP A 238 -21.50 -11.56 10.46
N SER A 239 -22.03 -12.72 10.80
CA SER A 239 -23.14 -13.33 10.06
C SER A 239 -24.50 -12.65 10.30
N GLY A 240 -24.60 -11.80 11.32
CA GLY A 240 -25.85 -11.20 11.80
C GLY A 240 -26.53 -11.99 12.92
N GLY A 241 -26.04 -13.20 13.26
CA GLY A 241 -26.62 -14.05 14.30
C GLY A 241 -28.01 -14.55 13.92
N LEU A 242 -29.00 -14.33 14.79
CA LEU A 242 -30.40 -14.75 14.51
C LEU A 242 -31.05 -13.93 13.39
N ASP A 243 -30.62 -12.70 13.18
CA ASP A 243 -30.99 -11.88 12.02
C ASP A 243 -29.90 -11.99 10.94
N ILE A 244 -29.91 -13.11 10.23
CA ILE A 244 -28.88 -13.47 9.26
C ILE A 244 -28.86 -12.47 8.09
N LYS A 245 -27.68 -11.93 7.80
CA LYS A 245 -27.47 -11.00 6.70
C LYS A 245 -27.79 -11.63 5.34
N PRO A 246 -28.35 -10.86 4.39
CA PRO A 246 -28.48 -11.31 3.01
C PRO A 246 -27.12 -11.58 2.38
N SER A 247 -27.05 -12.44 1.35
CA SER A 247 -25.78 -12.85 0.72
C SER A 247 -24.94 -11.68 0.20
N SER A 248 -25.58 -10.60 -0.25
CA SER A 248 -24.89 -9.37 -0.70
C SER A 248 -24.14 -8.68 0.45
N GLY A 249 -24.69 -8.67 1.65
CA GLY A 249 -24.00 -8.15 2.85
C GLY A 249 -23.02 -9.15 3.43
N MET A 250 -23.40 -10.45 3.45
CA MET A 250 -22.61 -11.52 4.03
C MET A 250 -21.21 -11.65 3.40
N ARG A 251 -21.11 -11.56 2.07
CA ARG A 251 -19.83 -11.69 1.36
C ARG A 251 -18.80 -10.61 1.70
N TRP A 252 -19.24 -9.48 2.28
CA TRP A 252 -18.34 -8.41 2.72
C TRP A 252 -17.79 -8.61 4.13
N MET A 253 -18.32 -9.57 4.90
CA MET A 253 -18.04 -9.66 6.33
C MET A 253 -16.63 -10.11 6.69
N LYS A 254 -15.84 -10.64 5.75
CA LYS A 254 -14.40 -10.84 5.96
C LYS A 254 -13.66 -9.53 6.31
N LYS A 255 -14.18 -8.37 5.89
CA LYS A 255 -13.61 -7.05 6.20
C LYS A 255 -14.09 -6.49 7.55
N ASP A 256 -14.92 -7.20 8.32
CA ASP A 256 -15.53 -6.64 9.53
C ASP A 256 -14.53 -6.45 10.68
N MET A 257 -13.35 -7.02 10.56
CA MET A 257 -12.18 -6.78 11.41
C MET A 257 -11.27 -5.65 10.88
N GLY A 258 -11.68 -4.93 9.86
CA GLY A 258 -10.87 -3.88 9.23
C GLY A 258 -10.44 -2.76 10.17
N GLY A 259 -11.23 -2.46 11.22
CA GLY A 259 -10.83 -1.50 12.24
C GLY A 259 -9.59 -1.96 13.02
N ALA A 260 -9.56 -3.22 13.45
CA ALA A 260 -8.38 -3.80 14.09
C ALA A 260 -7.18 -3.88 13.14
N ALA A 261 -7.41 -4.26 11.88
CA ALA A 261 -6.35 -4.28 10.87
C ALA A 261 -5.70 -2.91 10.66
N HIS A 262 -6.48 -1.82 10.66
CA HIS A 262 -5.93 -0.46 10.56
C HIS A 262 -5.21 0.02 11.82
N VAL A 263 -5.59 -0.47 12.99
CA VAL A 263 -4.87 -0.15 14.24
C VAL A 263 -3.54 -0.88 14.31
N LEU A 264 -3.43 -2.07 13.73
CA LEU A 264 -2.18 -2.83 13.66
C LEU A 264 -1.22 -2.29 12.59
N GLY A 265 -1.74 -1.79 11.46
CA GLY A 265 -0.94 -1.10 10.45
C GLY A 265 -0.72 0.36 10.82
#